data_5817bf657e41af28bcd6391ac622064e
#
_entry.id   5817bf657e41af28bcd6391ac622064e
#
_cell.length_a   1.000
_cell.length_b   1.000
_cell.length_c   1.000
_cell.angle_alpha   90.00
_cell.angle_beta   90.00
_cell.angle_gamma   90.00
#
_symmetry.space_group_name_H-M   'P 1'
#
loop_
_entity.id
_entity.type
_entity.pdbx_description
1 polymer ?
#
loop_
_entity_poly.entity_id
_entity_poly.type
_entity_poly.pdbx_seq_one_letter_code
_entity_poly.pdbx_strand_id
1 'polypeptide(L)'
;MAVYRQVHISFWQDPDMLELTPEQKYFYLYLMTNSKTTQAGCYEISKRVVQLETGYNVETVEKLINFFVESGKIKYDAGTREILLLNWYKHNNSKSPRVKTCVENEILQIKNMQFKKYCIDTLLNSIDTLTQKEKEEEKEEEKEEEKKPRAGKFTPPTVTEVSSYCKERNNDVDAERFCDFYQSKNWMVGKNKMKDWRAAVRTWEKKDGVKSREVYL
;
A
#
# COMPACT_ATOMS: atom_id res chain seq x y z
N MET A 1 -21.01 2.91 -12.93
CA MET A 1 -20.27 4.19 -12.96
C MET A 1 -19.68 4.48 -11.59
N ALA A 2 -18.46 5.02 -11.54
CA ALA A 2 -17.89 5.50 -10.28
C ALA A 2 -18.67 6.73 -9.80
N VAL A 3 -18.93 6.81 -8.49
CA VAL A 3 -19.66 7.93 -7.87
C VAL A 3 -18.74 9.14 -7.65
N TYR A 4 -17.43 8.91 -7.54
CA TYR A 4 -16.40 9.94 -7.34
C TYR A 4 -15.09 9.56 -8.04
N ARG A 5 -14.24 10.55 -8.26
CA ARG A 5 -12.85 10.38 -8.72
C ARG A 5 -11.91 11.02 -7.71
N GLN A 6 -10.82 10.32 -7.40
CA GLN A 6 -9.79 10.86 -6.52
C GLN A 6 -8.81 11.71 -7.32
N VAL A 7 -8.45 12.87 -6.77
CA VAL A 7 -7.36 13.70 -7.26
C VAL A 7 -6.26 13.64 -6.20
N HIS A 8 -5.07 13.25 -6.61
CA HIS A 8 -3.93 13.15 -5.70
C HIS A 8 -3.49 14.54 -5.23
N ILE A 9 -3.12 14.70 -3.97
CA ILE A 9 -2.68 16.00 -3.40
C ILE A 9 -1.48 16.55 -4.14
N SER A 10 -0.57 15.68 -4.63
CA SER A 10 0.59 16.07 -5.43
C SER A 10 0.24 16.79 -6.74
N PHE A 11 -1.02 16.77 -7.21
CA PHE A 11 -1.48 17.57 -8.33
C PHE A 11 -1.12 19.05 -8.17
N TRP A 12 -1.30 19.58 -6.97
CA TRP A 12 -1.02 20.99 -6.68
C TRP A 12 0.46 21.32 -6.51
N GLN A 13 1.31 20.29 -6.36
CA GLN A 13 2.77 20.43 -6.19
C GLN A 13 3.53 20.01 -7.45
N ASP A 14 2.84 19.49 -8.46
CA ASP A 14 3.45 19.11 -9.73
C ASP A 14 3.97 20.35 -10.46
N PRO A 15 5.26 20.39 -10.86
CA PRO A 15 5.86 21.56 -11.53
C PRO A 15 5.07 22.00 -12.76
N ASP A 16 4.60 21.06 -13.57
CA ASP A 16 3.82 21.39 -14.77
C ASP A 16 2.46 22.02 -14.40
N MET A 17 1.86 21.57 -13.28
CA MET A 17 0.60 22.15 -12.82
C MET A 17 0.80 23.54 -12.20
N LEU A 18 1.95 23.81 -11.59
CA LEU A 18 2.23 25.14 -11.02
C LEU A 18 2.27 26.22 -12.08
N GLU A 19 2.79 25.92 -13.28
CA GLU A 19 2.89 26.85 -14.40
C GLU A 19 1.55 27.12 -15.13
N LEU A 20 0.51 26.31 -14.86
CA LEU A 20 -0.79 26.48 -15.49
C LEU A 20 -1.56 27.66 -14.89
N THR A 21 -2.33 28.36 -15.76
CA THR A 21 -3.31 29.35 -15.30
C THR A 21 -4.44 28.71 -14.50
N PRO A 22 -5.18 29.47 -13.67
CA PRO A 22 -6.35 28.91 -12.95
C PRO A 22 -7.38 28.27 -13.87
N GLU A 23 -7.62 28.86 -15.06
CA GLU A 23 -8.52 28.32 -16.08
C GLU A 23 -8.04 26.97 -16.62
N GLN A 24 -6.74 26.85 -16.91
CA GLN A 24 -6.14 25.61 -17.38
C GLN A 24 -6.18 24.52 -16.28
N LYS A 25 -5.88 24.88 -15.04
CA LYS A 25 -5.98 23.95 -13.88
C LYS A 25 -7.41 23.43 -13.72
N TYR A 26 -8.40 24.32 -13.76
CA TYR A 26 -9.80 23.94 -13.69
C TYR A 26 -10.20 22.99 -14.83
N PHE A 27 -9.81 23.32 -16.07
CA PHE A 27 -10.14 22.49 -17.22
C PHE A 27 -9.48 21.12 -17.16
N TYR A 28 -8.23 21.02 -16.69
CA TYR A 28 -7.56 19.74 -16.55
C TYR A 28 -8.18 18.89 -15.42
N LEU A 29 -8.55 19.51 -14.30
CA LEU A 29 -9.33 18.85 -13.24
C LEU A 29 -10.67 18.34 -13.75
N TYR A 30 -11.37 19.14 -14.57
CA TYR A 30 -12.59 18.72 -15.21
C TYR A 30 -12.36 17.48 -16.09
N LEU A 31 -11.32 17.45 -16.92
CA LEU A 31 -11.00 16.29 -17.75
C LEU A 31 -10.73 15.03 -16.93
N MET A 32 -10.16 15.16 -15.74
CA MET A 32 -9.89 14.03 -14.85
C MET A 32 -11.12 13.55 -14.07
N THR A 33 -12.13 14.39 -13.87
CA THR A 33 -13.20 14.14 -12.89
C THR A 33 -14.62 14.17 -13.46
N ASN A 34 -14.80 14.50 -14.76
CA ASN A 34 -16.12 14.56 -15.38
C ASN A 34 -16.84 13.19 -15.38
N SER A 35 -18.15 13.24 -15.67
CA SER A 35 -19.04 12.06 -15.61
C SER A 35 -18.68 10.94 -16.60
N LYS A 36 -17.90 11.24 -17.64
CA LYS A 36 -17.48 10.30 -18.69
C LYS A 36 -16.12 9.67 -18.44
N THR A 37 -15.34 10.20 -17.48
CA THR A 37 -13.99 9.69 -17.17
C THR A 37 -14.04 8.21 -16.77
N THR A 38 -13.19 7.40 -17.42
CA THR A 38 -13.05 5.96 -17.17
C THR A 38 -11.86 5.64 -16.27
N GLN A 39 -11.75 4.41 -15.78
CA GLN A 39 -10.57 3.93 -15.07
C GLN A 39 -9.37 3.78 -16.00
N ALA A 40 -9.61 3.49 -17.27
CA ALA A 40 -8.57 3.43 -18.28
C ALA A 40 -8.00 4.81 -18.68
N GLY A 41 -8.65 5.91 -18.28
CA GLY A 41 -8.24 7.27 -18.64
C GLY A 41 -8.47 7.64 -20.11
N CYS A 42 -9.23 6.81 -20.85
CA CYS A 42 -9.65 7.08 -22.23
C CYS A 42 -11.18 6.99 -22.32
N TYR A 43 -11.82 8.01 -22.85
CA TYR A 43 -13.28 8.09 -22.90
C TYR A 43 -13.78 8.99 -24.01
N GLU A 44 -15.02 8.72 -24.48
CA GLU A 44 -15.69 9.55 -25.48
C GLU A 44 -16.39 10.74 -24.79
N ILE A 45 -16.13 11.96 -25.30
CA ILE A 45 -16.81 13.18 -24.87
C ILE A 45 -16.96 14.16 -26.05
N SER A 46 -18.16 14.71 -26.24
CA SER A 46 -18.36 15.76 -27.23
C SER A 46 -17.99 17.12 -26.66
N LYS A 47 -17.43 18.00 -27.49
CA LYS A 47 -17.12 19.39 -27.10
C LYS A 47 -18.35 20.13 -26.55
N ARG A 48 -19.55 19.78 -27.02
CA ARG A 48 -20.81 20.37 -26.53
C ARG A 48 -21.10 19.99 -25.07
N VAL A 49 -20.81 18.75 -24.67
CA VAL A 49 -20.91 18.34 -23.26
C VAL A 49 -19.91 19.12 -22.41
N VAL A 50 -18.67 19.22 -22.87
CA VAL A 50 -17.63 20.02 -22.20
C VAL A 50 -18.08 21.47 -21.99
N GLN A 51 -18.68 22.08 -22.99
CA GLN A 51 -19.24 23.46 -22.90
C GLN A 51 -20.31 23.57 -21.82
N LEU A 52 -21.27 22.64 -21.82
CA LEU A 52 -22.38 22.67 -20.86
C LEU A 52 -21.91 22.46 -19.43
N GLU A 53 -20.95 21.55 -19.21
CA GLU A 53 -20.47 21.21 -17.88
C GLU A 53 -19.47 22.23 -17.33
N THR A 54 -18.64 22.84 -18.20
CA THR A 54 -17.63 23.84 -17.77
C THR A 54 -18.13 25.28 -17.83
N GLY A 55 -19.17 25.57 -18.61
CA GLY A 55 -19.65 26.93 -18.88
C GLY A 55 -18.80 27.70 -19.91
N TYR A 56 -17.79 27.07 -20.53
CA TYR A 56 -16.98 27.71 -21.55
C TYR A 56 -17.67 27.71 -22.92
N ASN A 57 -17.32 28.70 -23.76
CA ASN A 57 -17.72 28.71 -25.17
C ASN A 57 -16.88 27.73 -26.01
N VAL A 58 -17.29 27.47 -27.26
CA VAL A 58 -16.62 26.52 -28.18
C VAL A 58 -15.15 26.84 -28.35
N GLU A 59 -14.85 28.11 -28.63
CA GLU A 59 -13.49 28.57 -28.92
C GLU A 59 -12.55 28.33 -27.72
N THR A 60 -13.01 28.62 -26.51
CA THR A 60 -12.25 28.38 -25.29
C THR A 60 -12.01 26.89 -25.07
N VAL A 61 -13.03 26.04 -25.28
CA VAL A 61 -12.89 24.57 -25.15
C VAL A 61 -11.88 24.05 -26.18
N GLU A 62 -11.93 24.50 -27.43
CA GLU A 62 -10.97 24.10 -28.45
C GLU A 62 -9.55 24.55 -28.15
N LYS A 63 -9.40 25.81 -27.72
CA LYS A 63 -8.10 26.33 -27.28
C LYS A 63 -7.50 25.54 -26.14
N LEU A 64 -8.29 25.21 -25.12
CA LEU A 64 -7.82 24.44 -23.97
C LEU A 64 -7.47 22.99 -24.33
N ILE A 65 -8.30 22.34 -25.17
CA ILE A 65 -7.98 20.99 -25.67
C ILE A 65 -6.65 21.00 -26.44
N ASN A 66 -6.48 21.94 -27.39
CA ASN A 66 -5.26 22.06 -28.18
C ASN A 66 -4.05 22.33 -27.29
N PHE A 67 -4.17 23.24 -26.32
CA PHE A 67 -3.12 23.51 -25.34
C PHE A 67 -2.66 22.23 -24.61
N PHE A 68 -3.60 21.39 -24.14
CA PHE A 68 -3.25 20.17 -23.45
C PHE A 68 -2.74 19.04 -24.37
N VAL A 69 -3.12 19.07 -25.64
CA VAL A 69 -2.53 18.18 -26.67
C VAL A 69 -1.09 18.58 -26.96
N GLU A 70 -0.80 19.87 -27.15
CA GLU A 70 0.53 20.40 -27.43
C GLU A 70 1.47 20.23 -26.22
N SER A 71 0.95 20.40 -25.00
CA SER A 71 1.72 20.17 -23.77
C SER A 71 1.93 18.67 -23.43
N GLY A 72 1.40 17.75 -24.24
CA GLY A 72 1.57 16.32 -24.03
C GLY A 72 0.85 15.76 -22.80
N LYS A 73 -0.19 16.43 -22.31
CA LYS A 73 -1.00 15.97 -21.19
C LYS A 73 -2.17 15.09 -21.62
N ILE A 74 -2.71 15.34 -22.82
CA ILE A 74 -3.79 14.56 -23.39
C ILE A 74 -3.53 14.26 -24.87
N LYS A 75 -4.28 13.30 -25.40
CA LYS A 75 -4.52 13.18 -26.85
C LYS A 75 -6.03 13.31 -27.09
N TYR A 76 -6.42 13.89 -28.23
CA TYR A 76 -7.79 14.05 -28.64
C TYR A 76 -7.97 13.59 -30.10
N ASP A 77 -8.94 12.75 -30.34
CA ASP A 77 -9.34 12.33 -31.68
C ASP A 77 -10.74 12.88 -32.01
N ALA A 78 -10.79 13.78 -32.96
CA ALA A 78 -12.05 14.41 -33.42
C ALA A 78 -13.00 13.42 -34.14
N GLY A 79 -12.44 12.37 -34.76
CA GLY A 79 -13.23 11.35 -35.48
C GLY A 79 -14.02 10.47 -34.55
N THR A 80 -13.39 9.95 -33.48
CA THR A 80 -14.04 9.13 -32.45
C THR A 80 -14.57 9.95 -31.29
N ARG A 81 -14.19 11.23 -31.19
CA ARG A 81 -14.45 12.13 -30.05
C ARG A 81 -13.88 11.59 -28.73
N GLU A 82 -12.80 10.84 -28.80
CA GLU A 82 -12.14 10.27 -27.65
C GLU A 82 -11.04 11.19 -27.13
N ILE A 83 -10.97 11.31 -25.80
CA ILE A 83 -9.87 11.91 -25.07
C ILE A 83 -9.10 10.79 -24.38
N LEU A 84 -7.77 10.81 -24.49
CA LEU A 84 -6.86 9.98 -23.75
C LEU A 84 -6.03 10.87 -22.82
N LEU A 85 -6.15 10.64 -21.50
CA LEU A 85 -5.32 11.28 -20.48
C LEU A 85 -3.97 10.55 -20.41
N LEU A 86 -2.89 11.22 -20.80
CA LEU A 86 -1.56 10.66 -20.74
C LEU A 86 -1.08 10.56 -19.30
N ASN A 87 -0.27 9.55 -18.97
CA ASN A 87 0.20 9.26 -17.62
C ASN A 87 -0.90 8.99 -16.58
N TRP A 88 -2.16 8.80 -17.02
CA TRP A 88 -3.28 8.51 -16.12
C TRP A 88 -3.02 7.35 -15.18
N TYR A 89 -2.49 6.25 -15.71
CA TYR A 89 -2.21 5.03 -14.97
C TYR A 89 -1.17 5.20 -13.87
N LYS A 90 -0.21 6.12 -14.04
CA LYS A 90 0.82 6.42 -13.06
C LYS A 90 0.23 6.89 -11.72
N HIS A 91 -0.88 7.61 -11.78
CA HIS A 91 -1.55 8.22 -10.61
C HIS A 91 -2.84 7.51 -10.20
N ASN A 92 -3.43 6.70 -11.08
CA ASN A 92 -4.74 6.07 -10.88
C ASN A 92 -4.68 4.53 -10.93
N ASN A 93 -3.50 3.95 -10.73
CA ASN A 93 -3.34 2.49 -10.70
C ASN A 93 -3.92 1.92 -9.40
N SER A 94 -4.73 0.87 -9.52
CA SER A 94 -5.29 0.14 -8.39
C SER A 94 -4.88 -1.32 -8.42
N LYS A 95 -4.42 -1.85 -7.27
CA LYS A 95 -4.09 -3.27 -7.10
C LYS A 95 -5.35 -4.17 -7.06
N SER A 96 -6.56 -3.59 -6.94
CA SER A 96 -7.81 -4.35 -6.84
C SER A 96 -8.09 -5.14 -8.13
N PRO A 97 -8.32 -6.47 -8.06
CA PRO A 97 -8.67 -7.30 -9.22
C PRO A 97 -9.93 -6.80 -9.95
N ARG A 98 -10.93 -6.29 -9.20
CA ARG A 98 -12.15 -5.73 -9.77
C ARG A 98 -11.89 -4.50 -10.63
N VAL A 99 -10.96 -3.64 -10.20
CA VAL A 99 -10.57 -2.45 -10.98
C VAL A 99 -9.80 -2.87 -12.22
N LYS A 100 -8.91 -3.86 -12.15
CA LYS A 100 -8.19 -4.39 -13.31
C LYS A 100 -9.16 -4.90 -14.38
N THR A 101 -10.12 -5.76 -14.01
CA THR A 101 -11.15 -6.24 -14.94
C THR A 101 -12.00 -5.09 -15.53
N CYS A 102 -12.30 -4.08 -14.73
CA CYS A 102 -13.00 -2.88 -15.21
C CYS A 102 -12.19 -2.15 -16.29
N VAL A 103 -10.89 -1.92 -16.04
CA VAL A 103 -9.97 -1.29 -17.00
C VAL A 103 -9.86 -2.10 -18.30
N GLU A 104 -9.71 -3.41 -18.21
CA GLU A 104 -9.66 -4.30 -19.39
C GLU A 104 -10.92 -4.16 -20.25
N ASN A 105 -12.10 -4.17 -19.62
CA ASN A 105 -13.36 -3.99 -20.31
C ASN A 105 -13.50 -2.59 -20.93
N GLU A 106 -13.05 -1.54 -20.24
CA GLU A 106 -13.05 -0.17 -20.78
C GLU A 106 -12.10 -0.03 -21.97
N ILE A 107 -10.90 -0.62 -21.91
CA ILE A 107 -9.94 -0.63 -23.03
C ILE A 107 -10.54 -1.32 -24.27
N LEU A 108 -11.31 -2.39 -24.08
CA LEU A 108 -11.96 -3.07 -25.21
C LEU A 108 -12.94 -2.14 -25.96
N GLN A 109 -13.56 -1.18 -25.28
CA GLN A 109 -14.52 -0.23 -25.85
C GLN A 109 -13.88 0.95 -26.58
N ILE A 110 -12.57 1.19 -26.44
CA ILE A 110 -11.86 2.27 -27.12
C ILE A 110 -11.91 2.06 -28.63
N LYS A 111 -12.37 3.06 -29.37
CA LYS A 111 -12.54 3.04 -30.82
C LYS A 111 -11.24 3.38 -31.56
N ASN A 112 -10.48 4.36 -31.06
CA ASN A 112 -9.20 4.73 -31.64
C ASN A 112 -8.13 3.68 -31.33
N MET A 113 -7.64 3.01 -32.36
CA MET A 113 -6.68 1.91 -32.22
C MET A 113 -5.33 2.32 -31.62
N GLN A 114 -4.89 3.57 -31.85
CA GLN A 114 -3.65 4.07 -31.26
C GLN A 114 -3.83 4.33 -29.77
N PHE A 115 -4.98 4.86 -29.35
CA PHE A 115 -5.31 5.05 -27.93
C PHE A 115 -5.47 3.72 -27.22
N LYS A 116 -6.16 2.78 -27.85
CA LYS A 116 -6.30 1.41 -27.35
C LYS A 116 -4.94 0.76 -27.10
N LYS A 117 -4.04 0.82 -28.10
CA LYS A 117 -2.68 0.28 -27.98
C LYS A 117 -1.92 0.94 -26.83
N TYR A 118 -1.95 2.27 -26.73
CA TYR A 118 -1.30 3.00 -25.65
C TYR A 118 -1.79 2.53 -24.26
N CYS A 119 -3.10 2.36 -24.08
CA CYS A 119 -3.67 1.89 -22.83
C CYS A 119 -3.22 0.45 -22.49
N ILE A 120 -3.18 -0.45 -23.50
CA ILE A 120 -2.69 -1.82 -23.31
C ILE A 120 -1.21 -1.82 -22.91
N ASP A 121 -0.36 -1.11 -23.62
CA ASP A 121 1.08 -1.05 -23.35
C ASP A 121 1.35 -0.48 -21.95
N THR A 122 0.60 0.55 -21.55
CA THR A 122 0.72 1.14 -20.23
C THR A 122 0.24 0.20 -19.11
N LEU A 123 -0.84 -0.55 -19.35
CA LEU A 123 -1.33 -1.56 -18.42
C LEU A 123 -0.30 -2.68 -18.21
N LEU A 124 0.27 -3.22 -19.30
CA LEU A 124 1.30 -4.27 -19.24
C LEU A 124 2.54 -3.79 -18.49
N ASN A 125 3.07 -2.61 -18.82
CA ASN A 125 4.22 -2.03 -18.14
C ASN A 125 3.97 -1.82 -16.63
N SER A 126 2.73 -1.48 -16.24
CA SER A 126 2.37 -1.32 -14.82
C SER A 126 2.35 -2.65 -14.08
N ILE A 127 1.97 -3.75 -14.74
CA ILE A 127 1.98 -5.10 -14.17
C ILE A 127 3.44 -5.56 -13.97
N ASP A 128 4.29 -5.37 -14.97
CA ASP A 128 5.70 -5.75 -14.89
C ASP A 128 6.44 -5.00 -13.76
N THR A 129 6.17 -3.71 -13.63
CA THR A 129 6.76 -2.88 -12.56
C THR A 129 6.31 -3.33 -11.16
N LEU A 130 5.04 -3.72 -10.99
CA LEU A 130 4.53 -4.24 -9.72
C LEU A 130 5.18 -5.59 -9.38
N THR A 131 5.29 -6.49 -10.36
CA THR A 131 5.92 -7.81 -10.18
C THR A 131 7.41 -7.68 -9.83
N GLN A 132 8.11 -6.69 -10.39
CA GLN A 132 9.51 -6.41 -10.05
C GLN A 132 9.65 -5.88 -8.62
N LYS A 133 8.80 -4.94 -8.22
CA LYS A 133 8.80 -4.40 -6.84
C LYS A 133 8.48 -5.46 -5.79
N GLU A 134 7.48 -6.30 -6.05
CA GLU A 134 7.15 -7.42 -5.14
C GLU A 134 8.33 -8.38 -4.98
N LYS A 135 9.06 -8.69 -6.05
CA LYS A 135 10.28 -9.51 -5.99
C LYS A 135 11.47 -8.82 -5.29
N GLU A 136 11.56 -7.49 -5.36
CA GLU A 136 12.58 -6.73 -4.66
C GLU A 136 12.25 -6.63 -3.15
N GLU A 137 10.98 -6.39 -2.80
CA GLU A 137 10.50 -6.39 -1.42
C GLU A 137 10.69 -7.78 -0.75
N GLU A 138 10.34 -8.88 -1.45
CA GLU A 138 10.58 -10.24 -0.97
C GLU A 138 12.08 -10.51 -0.71
N LYS A 139 12.97 -10.06 -1.62
CA LYS A 139 14.41 -10.20 -1.44
C LYS A 139 14.99 -9.34 -0.31
N GLU A 140 14.40 -8.18 -0.04
CA GLU A 140 14.79 -7.34 1.08
C GLU A 140 14.31 -7.93 2.40
N GLU A 141 13.09 -8.48 2.45
CA GLU A 141 12.58 -9.20 3.62
C GLU A 141 13.40 -10.46 3.93
N GLU A 142 13.78 -11.26 2.90
CA GLU A 142 14.68 -12.41 3.07
C GLU A 142 16.04 -12.00 3.62
N LYS A 143 16.62 -10.88 3.14
CA LYS A 143 17.89 -10.36 3.64
C LYS A 143 17.79 -9.79 5.06
N GLU A 144 16.65 -9.22 5.44
CA GLU A 144 16.42 -8.77 6.82
C GLU A 144 16.17 -9.95 7.76
N GLU A 145 15.50 -11.02 7.31
CA GLU A 145 15.37 -12.25 8.09
C GLU A 145 16.69 -12.98 8.27
N GLU A 146 17.59 -12.95 7.28
CA GLU A 146 18.95 -13.50 7.43
C GLU A 146 19.83 -12.68 8.38
N LYS A 147 19.60 -11.37 8.52
CA LYS A 147 20.34 -10.48 9.43
C LYS A 147 19.82 -10.51 10.87
N LYS A 148 18.59 -10.96 11.09
CA LYS A 148 18.12 -11.21 12.47
C LYS A 148 18.85 -12.42 13.01
N PRO A 149 19.58 -12.32 14.16
CA PRO A 149 20.21 -13.49 14.77
C PRO A 149 19.09 -14.52 14.96
N ARG A 150 19.20 -15.65 14.29
CA ARG A 150 18.27 -16.78 14.45
C ARG A 150 18.22 -17.05 15.94
N ALA A 151 17.10 -16.71 16.57
CA ALA A 151 16.86 -17.07 17.96
C ALA A 151 17.04 -18.58 18.03
N GLY A 152 18.11 -19.04 18.71
CA GLY A 152 18.49 -20.44 18.79
C GLY A 152 17.23 -21.24 19.14
N LYS A 153 17.06 -22.38 18.51
CA LYS A 153 15.97 -23.31 18.78
C LYS A 153 15.89 -23.47 20.31
N PHE A 154 14.76 -23.04 20.90
CA PHE A 154 14.59 -23.05 22.35
C PHE A 154 14.99 -24.44 22.89
N THR A 155 15.99 -24.48 23.77
CA THR A 155 16.41 -25.67 24.50
C THR A 155 15.96 -25.50 25.93
N PRO A 156 15.21 -26.44 26.50
CA PRO A 156 14.83 -26.40 27.91
C PRO A 156 16.06 -26.30 28.79
N PRO A 157 16.09 -25.40 29.76
CA PRO A 157 17.22 -25.30 30.67
C PRO A 157 17.25 -26.48 31.64
N THR A 158 18.42 -26.81 32.11
CA THR A 158 18.61 -27.72 33.24
C THR A 158 18.33 -27.00 34.57
N VAL A 159 18.01 -27.75 35.61
CA VAL A 159 17.81 -27.20 36.97
C VAL A 159 19.04 -26.42 37.44
N THR A 160 20.23 -26.89 37.10
CA THR A 160 21.52 -26.23 37.42
C THR A 160 21.68 -24.89 36.75
N GLU A 161 21.26 -24.75 35.47
CA GLU A 161 21.30 -23.49 34.73
C GLU A 161 20.32 -22.47 35.31
N VAL A 162 19.11 -22.91 35.67
CA VAL A 162 18.12 -22.04 36.31
C VAL A 162 18.61 -21.61 37.71
N SER A 163 19.15 -22.53 38.51
CA SER A 163 19.72 -22.23 39.83
C SER A 163 20.87 -21.23 39.75
N SER A 164 21.79 -21.42 38.80
CA SER A 164 22.90 -20.49 38.59
C SER A 164 22.41 -19.09 38.22
N TYR A 165 21.43 -19.00 37.35
CA TYR A 165 20.81 -17.72 36.93
C TYR A 165 20.08 -17.05 38.12
N CYS A 166 19.38 -17.83 38.95
CA CYS A 166 18.69 -17.30 40.13
C CYS A 166 19.71 -16.76 41.17
N LYS A 167 20.83 -17.43 41.37
CA LYS A 167 21.91 -16.95 42.24
C LYS A 167 22.56 -15.67 41.71
N GLU A 168 22.86 -15.60 40.41
CA GLU A 168 23.41 -14.39 39.76
C GLU A 168 22.49 -13.18 39.96
N ARG A 169 21.19 -13.40 39.92
CA ARG A 169 20.19 -12.37 40.13
C ARG A 169 19.80 -12.13 41.59
N ASN A 170 20.34 -12.90 42.50
CA ASN A 170 20.05 -12.85 43.93
C ASN A 170 18.52 -12.90 44.22
N ASN A 171 17.84 -13.89 43.64
CA ASN A 171 16.40 -14.14 43.82
C ASN A 171 16.17 -15.51 44.49
N ASP A 172 14.99 -15.67 45.10
CA ASP A 172 14.59 -16.86 45.85
C ASP A 172 13.73 -17.83 45.03
N VAL A 173 13.79 -17.78 43.71
CA VAL A 173 13.00 -18.67 42.84
C VAL A 173 13.57 -20.10 42.96
N ASP A 174 12.69 -21.02 43.34
CA ASP A 174 13.00 -22.45 43.37
C ASP A 174 13.17 -23.00 41.97
N ALA A 175 14.40 -23.36 41.61
CA ALA A 175 14.80 -23.81 40.29
C ALA A 175 14.18 -25.17 39.92
N GLU A 176 14.03 -26.10 40.86
CA GLU A 176 13.39 -27.40 40.64
C GLU A 176 11.89 -27.20 40.30
N ARG A 177 11.21 -26.47 41.18
CA ARG A 177 9.77 -26.16 41.01
C ARG A 177 9.50 -25.41 39.73
N PHE A 178 10.40 -24.51 39.34
CA PHE A 178 10.27 -23.77 38.05
C PHE A 178 10.38 -24.74 36.85
N CYS A 179 11.39 -25.60 36.85
CA CYS A 179 11.59 -26.56 35.76
C CYS A 179 10.41 -27.56 35.67
N ASP A 180 9.98 -28.14 36.78
CA ASP A 180 8.86 -29.09 36.83
C ASP A 180 7.56 -28.45 36.33
N PHE A 181 7.28 -27.23 36.73
CA PHE A 181 6.09 -26.49 36.28
C PHE A 181 6.05 -26.30 34.76
N TYR A 182 7.18 -25.90 34.17
CA TYR A 182 7.21 -25.67 32.70
C TYR A 182 7.38 -26.99 31.93
N GLN A 183 8.05 -27.96 32.48
CA GLN A 183 8.13 -29.28 31.85
C GLN A 183 6.77 -29.97 31.81
N SER A 184 5.94 -29.90 32.83
CA SER A 184 4.56 -30.42 32.83
C SER A 184 3.67 -29.75 31.79
N LYS A 185 4.04 -28.53 31.34
CA LYS A 185 3.33 -27.76 30.30
C LYS A 185 4.03 -27.77 28.94
N ASN A 186 4.95 -28.73 28.72
CA ASN A 186 5.75 -28.79 27.49
C ASN A 186 6.40 -27.44 27.10
N TRP A 187 6.89 -26.71 28.09
CA TRP A 187 7.52 -25.39 27.93
C TRP A 187 6.65 -24.38 27.17
N MET A 188 5.36 -24.39 27.49
CA MET A 188 4.38 -23.42 26.92
C MET A 188 4.15 -22.27 27.93
N VAL A 189 4.01 -21.05 27.35
CA VAL A 189 3.56 -19.85 28.08
C VAL A 189 2.25 -19.41 27.47
N GLY A 190 1.15 -19.70 28.13
CA GLY A 190 -0.18 -19.56 27.54
C GLY A 190 -0.37 -20.50 26.34
N LYS A 191 -0.68 -19.94 25.17
CA LYS A 191 -0.87 -20.68 23.91
C LYS A 191 0.40 -20.84 23.08
N ASN A 192 1.51 -20.21 23.46
CA ASN A 192 2.74 -20.14 22.68
C ASN A 192 3.87 -20.95 23.31
N LYS A 193 4.78 -21.49 22.48
CA LYS A 193 6.03 -22.11 22.97
C LYS A 193 6.93 -21.05 23.60
N MET A 194 7.57 -21.40 24.71
CA MET A 194 8.53 -20.54 25.38
C MET A 194 9.73 -20.26 24.46
N LYS A 195 10.13 -19.00 24.39
CA LYS A 195 11.29 -18.54 23.61
C LYS A 195 12.49 -18.21 24.49
N ASP A 196 12.22 -17.73 25.70
CA ASP A 196 13.25 -17.32 26.68
C ASP A 196 12.81 -17.72 28.10
N TRP A 197 13.45 -18.72 28.66
CA TRP A 197 13.19 -19.18 30.02
C TRP A 197 13.65 -18.17 31.08
N ARG A 198 14.68 -17.37 30.79
CA ARG A 198 15.16 -16.33 31.71
C ARG A 198 14.09 -15.24 31.91
N ALA A 199 13.38 -14.91 30.89
CA ALA A 199 12.23 -13.99 30.99
C ALA A 199 11.12 -14.58 31.89
N ALA A 200 10.88 -15.88 31.81
CA ALA A 200 9.91 -16.56 32.66
C ALA A 200 10.34 -16.58 34.12
N VAL A 201 11.62 -16.79 34.43
CA VAL A 201 12.18 -16.66 35.80
C VAL A 201 11.94 -15.27 36.37
N ARG A 202 12.21 -14.21 35.61
CA ARG A 202 11.93 -12.81 36.03
C ARG A 202 10.44 -12.55 36.34
N THR A 203 9.54 -13.29 35.74
CA THR A 203 8.10 -13.20 36.03
C THR A 203 7.76 -13.90 37.37
N TRP A 204 8.48 -14.97 37.70
CA TRP A 204 8.32 -15.68 38.97
C TRP A 204 8.89 -14.87 40.16
N GLU A 205 10.03 -14.19 39.98
CA GLU A 205 10.57 -13.25 40.97
C GLU A 205 9.49 -12.29 41.52
N LYS A 206 8.67 -11.74 40.62
CA LYS A 206 7.60 -10.79 40.99
C LYS A 206 6.44 -11.44 41.73
N LYS A 207 6.17 -12.72 41.49
CA LYS A 207 5.06 -13.45 42.13
C LYS A 207 5.41 -13.90 43.56
N ASP A 208 6.65 -14.32 43.79
CA ASP A 208 7.11 -14.80 45.10
C ASP A 208 7.41 -13.63 46.05
N GLY A 209 7.86 -12.47 45.52
CA GLY A 209 8.04 -11.25 46.31
C GLY A 209 6.76 -10.62 46.87
N VAL A 210 5.58 -10.97 46.32
CA VAL A 210 4.29 -10.52 46.86
C VAL A 210 3.79 -11.40 48.00
N LYS A 211 4.15 -12.69 48.02
CA LYS A 211 3.75 -13.61 49.09
C LYS A 211 4.51 -13.41 50.41
N SER A 212 5.69 -12.84 50.36
CA SER A 212 6.51 -12.57 51.56
C SER A 212 6.06 -11.33 52.35
N ARG A 213 5.10 -10.53 51.86
CA ARG A 213 4.61 -9.32 52.54
C ARG A 213 3.27 -9.49 53.28
N GLU A 214 2.62 -10.64 53.20
CA GLU A 214 1.31 -10.86 53.86
C GLU A 214 1.39 -11.70 55.16
N VAL A 215 2.56 -11.91 55.73
CA VAL A 215 2.71 -12.73 56.96
C VAL A 215 3.22 -11.92 58.16
N TYR A 216 3.03 -10.60 58.20
CA TYR A 216 3.22 -9.82 59.45
C TYR A 216 2.14 -8.74 59.54
N LEU A 217 0.95 -9.12 60.03
CA LEU A 217 0.05 -8.28 60.83
C LEU A 217 -0.78 -9.21 61.73
#